data_b57de26b1efe28f4dfe047406978d6fc
#
_entry.id   b57de26b1efe28f4dfe047406978d6fc
#
_cell.length_a   1.000
_cell.length_b   1.000
_cell.length_c   1.000
_cell.angle_alpha   90.00
_cell.angle_beta   90.00
_cell.angle_gamma   90.00
#
_symmetry.space_group_name_H-M   'P 1'
#
loop_
_entity.id
_entity.type
_entity.pdbx_description
1 polymer ?
#
loop_
_entity_poly.entity_id
_entity_poly.type
_entity_poly.pdbx_seq_one_letter_code
_entity_poly.pdbx_strand_id
1 'polypeptide(L)'
;MNAITEPVPLIEAPCTIDGQDIEAYHRGPGISKTGLDHIAASPARFYALHMDPARPPEKERAGQLEGQLAHCAILEPDEFDKRYAVLPADAPRRPTDAQWNAKKPSPESVAAMEWWTAWNEQSKGKVIVTHEQRQTALRQAESVRRLPDVAEALASGRPEVSAYWIDQETGVLCRCRPDWTHPASESGVILLDVKTYSDASPDEFARQIARKRYHVQDAYYSDGYAHASGKEVLAFIFVAVETEWPYAASAVMLDEQGRDAGRALYRRDLDTYARCLQANDWPGYGAAIHQVSLPAWAL
;
A
#
# COMPACT_ATOMS: atom_id res chain seq x y z
N MET A 1 22.89 6.55 -18.82
CA MET A 1 22.53 5.17 -19.15
C MET A 1 21.03 5.13 -19.24
N ASN A 2 20.47 4.92 -20.44
CA ASN A 2 19.04 4.80 -20.65
C ASN A 2 18.58 3.52 -19.98
N ALA A 3 17.77 3.64 -18.93
CA ALA A 3 17.05 2.50 -18.39
C ALA A 3 16.17 1.97 -19.53
N ILE A 4 16.47 0.74 -19.97
CA ILE A 4 15.59 -0.02 -20.84
C ILE A 4 14.35 -0.28 -19.98
N THR A 5 13.30 0.49 -20.20
CA THR A 5 11.98 0.22 -19.62
C THR A 5 11.51 -1.09 -20.26
N GLU A 6 11.52 -2.16 -19.49
CA GLU A 6 10.88 -3.39 -19.92
C GLU A 6 9.43 -3.10 -20.32
N PRO A 7 8.94 -3.67 -21.42
CA PRO A 7 7.58 -3.43 -21.85
C PRO A 7 6.61 -3.87 -20.75
N VAL A 8 5.69 -2.99 -20.39
CA VAL A 8 4.62 -3.31 -19.43
C VAL A 8 3.86 -4.53 -19.98
N PRO A 9 3.75 -5.63 -19.22
CA PRO A 9 3.09 -6.83 -19.71
C PRO A 9 1.64 -6.52 -20.09
N LEU A 10 1.18 -7.08 -21.20
CA LEU A 10 -0.21 -6.98 -21.62
C LEU A 10 -1.07 -7.71 -20.58
N ILE A 11 -1.99 -7.00 -19.95
CA ILE A 11 -2.94 -7.58 -18.98
C ILE A 11 -4.22 -7.94 -19.74
N GLU A 12 -4.53 -9.20 -19.80
CA GLU A 12 -5.80 -9.72 -20.32
C GLU A 12 -6.82 -9.78 -19.17
N ALA A 13 -7.59 -8.71 -19.01
CA ALA A 13 -8.65 -8.65 -18.00
C ALA A 13 -9.95 -9.27 -18.51
N PRO A 14 -10.79 -9.91 -17.63
CA PRO A 14 -10.61 -9.99 -16.18
C PRO A 14 -9.62 -11.09 -15.75
N CYS A 15 -8.76 -10.79 -14.77
CA CYS A 15 -7.82 -11.77 -14.23
C CYS A 15 -7.34 -11.42 -12.81
N THR A 16 -6.83 -12.43 -12.11
CA THR A 16 -6.05 -12.26 -10.87
C THR A 16 -4.65 -12.80 -11.08
N ILE A 17 -3.65 -12.13 -10.49
CA ILE A 17 -2.23 -12.50 -10.59
C ILE A 17 -1.67 -12.63 -9.19
N ASP A 18 -1.24 -13.86 -8.84
CA ASP A 18 -0.54 -14.14 -7.60
C ASP A 18 0.94 -13.79 -7.72
N GLY A 19 1.54 -13.29 -6.64
CA GLY A 19 2.98 -13.05 -6.57
C GLY A 19 3.50 -12.01 -7.57
N GLN A 20 2.63 -11.18 -8.12
CA GLN A 20 3.07 -10.07 -8.97
C GLN A 20 3.97 -9.12 -8.17
N ASP A 21 5.13 -8.79 -8.73
CA ASP A 21 6.02 -7.80 -8.12
C ASP A 21 5.31 -6.46 -7.89
N ILE A 22 5.55 -5.82 -6.74
CA ILE A 22 4.85 -4.61 -6.33
C ILE A 22 5.16 -3.42 -7.25
N GLU A 23 6.40 -3.31 -7.73
CA GLU A 23 6.77 -2.25 -8.65
C GLU A 23 6.16 -2.49 -10.04
N ALA A 24 6.11 -3.74 -10.48
CA ALA A 24 5.42 -4.13 -11.71
C ALA A 24 3.92 -3.82 -11.63
N TYR A 25 3.29 -4.10 -10.47
CA TYR A 25 1.90 -3.71 -10.22
C TYR A 25 1.74 -2.18 -10.28
N HIS A 26 2.58 -1.41 -9.59
CA HIS A 26 2.45 0.06 -9.56
C HIS A 26 2.68 0.70 -10.93
N ARG A 27 3.59 0.17 -11.74
CA ARG A 27 3.84 0.61 -13.12
C ARG A 27 2.84 0.05 -14.13
N GLY A 28 2.07 -0.96 -13.73
CA GLY A 28 1.10 -1.64 -14.59
C GLY A 28 -0.06 -0.73 -15.04
N PRO A 29 -0.80 -1.17 -16.08
CA PRO A 29 -1.93 -0.44 -16.60
C PRO A 29 -3.14 -0.52 -15.66
N GLY A 30 -4.15 0.31 -15.91
CA GLY A 30 -5.39 0.36 -15.15
C GLY A 30 -5.36 1.36 -14.00
N ILE A 31 -6.53 1.95 -13.75
CA ILE A 31 -6.69 2.88 -12.63
C ILE A 31 -6.82 2.11 -11.32
N SER A 32 -6.15 2.62 -10.28
CA SER A 32 -6.25 2.09 -8.91
C SER A 32 -7.11 3.02 -8.04
N LYS A 33 -7.46 2.54 -6.84
CA LYS A 33 -8.15 3.37 -5.83
C LYS A 33 -7.39 4.67 -5.53
N THR A 34 -6.07 4.62 -5.43
CA THR A 34 -5.24 5.83 -5.25
C THR A 34 -5.36 6.78 -6.45
N GLY A 35 -5.43 6.24 -7.66
CA GLY A 35 -5.72 7.03 -8.85
C GLY A 35 -7.08 7.72 -8.77
N LEU A 36 -8.12 7.00 -8.33
CA LEU A 36 -9.46 7.58 -8.12
C LEU A 36 -9.46 8.66 -7.03
N ASP A 37 -8.68 8.51 -5.96
CA ASP A 37 -8.55 9.59 -4.96
C ASP A 37 -7.91 10.85 -5.55
N HIS A 38 -6.96 10.69 -6.46
CA HIS A 38 -6.37 11.83 -7.16
C HIS A 38 -7.36 12.50 -8.12
N ILE A 39 -8.18 11.72 -8.83
CA ILE A 39 -9.29 12.24 -9.65
C ILE A 39 -10.30 12.99 -8.78
N ALA A 40 -10.68 12.42 -7.64
CA ALA A 40 -11.59 13.06 -6.68
C ALA A 40 -11.06 14.40 -6.15
N ALA A 41 -9.76 14.55 -6.01
CA ALA A 41 -9.14 15.81 -5.62
C ALA A 41 -9.13 16.82 -6.78
N SER A 42 -8.66 16.44 -7.93
CA SER A 42 -8.85 17.09 -9.23
C SER A 42 -8.25 16.23 -10.35
N PRO A 43 -8.85 16.20 -11.56
CA PRO A 43 -8.26 15.51 -12.71
C PRO A 43 -6.85 15.98 -13.04
N ALA A 44 -6.55 17.28 -12.94
CA ALA A 44 -5.21 17.82 -13.15
C ALA A 44 -4.18 17.21 -12.18
N ARG A 45 -4.58 16.93 -10.94
CA ARG A 45 -3.69 16.25 -9.97
C ARG A 45 -3.39 14.82 -10.39
N PHE A 46 -4.40 14.11 -10.89
CA PHE A 46 -4.18 12.76 -11.42
C PHE A 46 -3.20 12.79 -12.58
N TYR A 47 -3.43 13.68 -13.57
CA TYR A 47 -2.53 13.83 -14.72
C TYR A 47 -1.09 14.08 -14.28
N ALA A 48 -0.88 15.07 -13.43
CA ALA A 48 0.46 15.45 -12.94
C ALA A 48 1.19 14.30 -12.20
N LEU A 49 0.44 13.45 -11.48
CA LEU A 49 1.04 12.38 -10.66
C LEU A 49 1.18 11.05 -11.42
N HIS A 50 0.42 10.82 -12.49
CA HIS A 50 0.38 9.52 -13.16
C HIS A 50 0.75 9.57 -14.66
N MET A 51 0.54 10.69 -15.32
CA MET A 51 0.66 10.78 -16.79
C MET A 51 1.72 11.78 -17.26
N ASP A 52 2.06 12.78 -16.46
CA ASP A 52 3.02 13.82 -16.84
C ASP A 52 4.45 13.24 -16.88
N PRO A 53 5.12 13.26 -18.05
CA PRO A 53 6.51 12.79 -18.15
C PRO A 53 7.51 13.67 -17.36
N ALA A 54 7.15 14.90 -17.02
CA ALA A 54 7.96 15.80 -16.20
C ALA A 54 7.77 15.57 -14.68
N ARG A 55 6.99 14.57 -14.28
CA ARG A 55 6.74 14.24 -12.86
C ARG A 55 8.06 14.03 -12.12
N PRO A 56 8.26 14.73 -10.99
CA PRO A 56 9.44 14.48 -10.15
C PRO A 56 9.38 13.06 -9.54
N PRO A 57 10.54 12.49 -9.20
CA PRO A 57 10.58 11.20 -8.49
C PRO A 57 9.74 11.24 -7.21
N GLU A 58 9.06 10.13 -6.93
CA GLU A 58 8.29 10.00 -5.70
C GLU A 58 9.23 10.03 -4.50
N LYS A 59 8.87 10.82 -3.48
CA LYS A 59 9.62 10.88 -2.23
C LYS A 59 9.02 9.87 -1.25
N GLU A 60 9.88 9.19 -0.52
CA GLU A 60 9.45 8.36 0.61
C GLU A 60 8.64 9.20 1.60
N ARG A 61 7.55 8.61 2.09
CA ARG A 61 6.69 9.25 3.08
C ARG A 61 7.13 8.83 4.48
N ALA A 62 7.01 9.75 5.43
CA ALA A 62 7.23 9.40 6.84
C ALA A 62 6.30 8.23 7.25
N GLY A 63 6.86 7.24 7.93
CA GLY A 63 6.14 6.04 8.36
C GLY A 63 5.89 5.00 7.25
N GLN A 64 6.36 5.22 6.03
CA GLN A 64 6.18 4.28 4.92
C GLN A 64 6.92 2.96 5.18
N LEU A 65 8.16 3.03 5.64
CA LEU A 65 8.95 1.85 5.97
C LEU A 65 8.32 1.07 7.13
N GLU A 66 7.90 1.75 8.20
CA GLU A 66 7.23 1.14 9.34
C GLU A 66 5.94 0.41 8.93
N GLY A 67 5.14 1.03 8.05
CA GLY A 67 3.98 0.39 7.45
C GLY A 67 4.34 -0.87 6.67
N GLN A 68 5.35 -0.82 5.80
CA GLN A 68 5.82 -1.98 5.04
C GLN A 68 6.32 -3.12 5.94
N LEU A 69 7.02 -2.79 7.03
CA LEU A 69 7.49 -3.76 8.02
C LEU A 69 6.32 -4.44 8.72
N ALA A 70 5.32 -3.67 9.16
CA ALA A 70 4.11 -4.21 9.78
C ALA A 70 3.36 -5.15 8.81
N HIS A 71 3.11 -4.71 7.57
CA HIS A 71 2.47 -5.52 6.54
C HIS A 71 3.21 -6.83 6.31
N CYS A 72 4.54 -6.79 6.10
CA CYS A 72 5.33 -7.99 5.89
C CYS A 72 5.28 -8.94 7.10
N ALA A 73 5.41 -8.42 8.32
CA ALA A 73 5.36 -9.23 9.54
C ALA A 73 3.99 -9.87 9.78
N ILE A 74 2.91 -9.21 9.37
CA ILE A 74 1.53 -9.68 9.52
C ILE A 74 1.18 -10.70 8.43
N LEU A 75 1.43 -10.37 7.19
CA LEU A 75 0.92 -11.08 6.01
C LEU A 75 1.90 -12.14 5.48
N GLU A 76 3.20 -11.86 5.52
CA GLU A 76 4.24 -12.67 4.92
C GLU A 76 5.44 -12.86 5.87
N PRO A 77 5.23 -13.42 7.09
CA PRO A 77 6.28 -13.50 8.11
C PRO A 77 7.54 -14.25 7.63
N ASP A 78 7.39 -15.25 6.77
CA ASP A 78 8.50 -16.04 6.21
C ASP A 78 9.35 -15.25 5.18
N GLU A 79 8.83 -14.13 4.68
CA GLU A 79 9.54 -13.23 3.77
C GLU A 79 10.30 -12.12 4.53
N PHE A 80 10.01 -11.93 5.84
CA PHE A 80 10.56 -10.80 6.58
C PHE A 80 12.09 -10.79 6.59
N ASP A 81 12.72 -11.89 6.97
CA ASP A 81 14.18 -11.98 7.02
C ASP A 81 14.83 -12.11 5.62
N LYS A 82 14.05 -12.34 4.56
CA LYS A 82 14.51 -12.29 3.18
C LYS A 82 14.57 -10.84 2.65
N ARG A 83 13.59 -10.02 3.02
CA ARG A 83 13.45 -8.63 2.56
C ARG A 83 14.20 -7.62 3.44
N TYR A 84 14.36 -7.92 4.72
CA TYR A 84 14.94 -7.00 5.71
C TYR A 84 16.15 -7.60 6.41
N ALA A 85 17.13 -6.77 6.72
CA ALA A 85 18.30 -7.15 7.51
C ALA A 85 18.45 -6.19 8.68
N VAL A 86 18.59 -6.74 9.90
CA VAL A 86 18.76 -5.94 11.11
C VAL A 86 20.24 -5.67 11.29
N LEU A 87 20.62 -4.39 11.32
CA LEU A 87 21.98 -4.02 11.65
C LEU A 87 22.30 -4.47 13.09
N PRO A 88 23.35 -5.29 13.30
CA PRO A 88 23.75 -5.72 14.64
C PRO A 88 24.07 -4.53 15.56
N ALA A 89 23.68 -4.65 16.84
CA ALA A 89 23.88 -3.58 17.81
C ALA A 89 25.38 -3.31 18.10
N ASP A 90 26.22 -4.31 17.87
CA ASP A 90 27.69 -4.29 18.02
C ASP A 90 28.42 -3.98 16.71
N ALA A 91 27.70 -3.58 15.68
CA ALA A 91 28.29 -3.17 14.41
C ALA A 91 29.33 -2.07 14.64
N PRO A 92 30.55 -2.21 14.09
CA PRO A 92 31.56 -1.18 14.22
C PRO A 92 31.08 0.10 13.52
N ARG A 93 31.57 1.26 13.99
CA ARG A 93 31.27 2.53 13.32
C ARG A 93 31.62 2.43 11.83
N ARG A 94 30.69 2.85 11.00
CA ARG A 94 30.91 2.81 9.54
C ARG A 94 32.08 3.71 9.16
N PRO A 95 33.09 3.19 8.45
CA PRO A 95 34.21 3.96 7.99
C PRO A 95 33.76 5.12 7.08
N THR A 96 34.41 6.27 7.23
CA THR A 96 34.20 7.42 6.34
C THR A 96 34.85 7.17 4.97
N ASP A 97 34.46 7.93 3.95
CA ASP A 97 35.08 7.85 2.62
C ASP A 97 36.60 8.09 2.68
N ALA A 98 37.06 8.99 3.58
CA ALA A 98 38.47 9.23 3.79
C ALA A 98 39.21 8.00 4.37
N GLN A 99 38.57 7.25 5.26
CA GLN A 99 39.10 5.99 5.79
C GLN A 99 39.12 4.89 4.75
N TRP A 100 38.07 4.75 3.96
CA TRP A 100 38.00 3.79 2.85
C TRP A 100 39.10 4.01 1.81
N ASN A 101 39.45 5.28 1.53
CA ASN A 101 40.44 5.65 0.52
C ASN A 101 41.85 5.93 1.08
N ALA A 102 42.06 5.67 2.37
CA ALA A 102 43.35 5.94 3.01
C ALA A 102 44.45 5.01 2.48
N LYS A 103 45.61 5.58 2.09
CA LYS A 103 46.77 4.78 1.62
C LYS A 103 47.37 3.88 2.71
N LYS A 104 47.18 4.24 3.98
CA LYS A 104 47.66 3.48 5.15
C LYS A 104 46.59 3.58 6.24
N PRO A 105 45.49 2.79 6.15
CA PRO A 105 44.47 2.78 7.18
C PRO A 105 45.02 2.20 8.49
N SER A 106 44.43 2.63 9.63
CA SER A 106 44.74 2.00 10.92
C SER A 106 44.19 0.57 10.98
N PRO A 107 44.75 -0.31 11.84
CA PRO A 107 44.24 -1.65 12.02
C PRO A 107 42.73 -1.71 12.35
N GLU A 108 42.23 -0.79 13.17
CA GLU A 108 40.83 -0.64 13.51
C GLU A 108 39.98 -0.27 12.28
N SER A 109 40.48 0.63 11.43
CA SER A 109 39.80 0.99 10.19
C SER A 109 39.73 -0.18 9.21
N VAL A 110 40.81 -0.98 9.14
CA VAL A 110 40.83 -2.21 8.31
C VAL A 110 39.77 -3.21 8.79
N ALA A 111 39.77 -3.50 10.09
CA ALA A 111 38.78 -4.43 10.67
C ALA A 111 37.35 -3.93 10.46
N ALA A 112 37.09 -2.63 10.62
CA ALA A 112 35.76 -2.07 10.34
C ALA A 112 35.39 -2.19 8.86
N MET A 113 36.32 -1.92 7.93
CA MET A 113 36.08 -2.06 6.48
C MET A 113 35.80 -3.50 6.09
N GLU A 114 36.54 -4.47 6.62
CA GLU A 114 36.32 -5.91 6.38
C GLU A 114 34.92 -6.31 6.88
N TRP A 115 34.57 -5.91 8.09
CA TRP A 115 33.25 -6.19 8.67
C TRP A 115 32.13 -5.61 7.80
N TRP A 116 32.22 -4.33 7.40
CA TRP A 116 31.22 -3.70 6.57
C TRP A 116 31.13 -4.28 5.17
N THR A 117 32.25 -4.74 4.61
CA THR A 117 32.26 -5.42 3.32
C THR A 117 31.49 -6.74 3.41
N ALA A 118 31.78 -7.55 4.42
CA ALA A 118 31.07 -8.80 4.67
C ALA A 118 29.58 -8.59 4.94
N TRP A 119 29.25 -7.58 5.77
CA TRP A 119 27.86 -7.21 6.07
C TRP A 119 27.10 -6.78 4.81
N ASN A 120 27.68 -5.90 4.00
CA ASN A 120 27.05 -5.41 2.78
C ASN A 120 26.79 -6.55 1.78
N GLU A 121 27.67 -7.53 1.70
CA GLU A 121 27.44 -8.71 0.84
C GLU A 121 26.33 -9.61 1.41
N GLN A 122 26.32 -9.85 2.71
CA GLN A 122 25.27 -10.65 3.38
C GLN A 122 23.88 -10.01 3.33
N SER A 123 23.83 -8.67 3.40
CA SER A 123 22.58 -7.90 3.38
C SER A 123 22.20 -7.39 1.97
N LYS A 124 22.91 -7.84 0.95
CA LYS A 124 22.68 -7.40 -0.43
C LYS A 124 21.24 -7.65 -0.88
N GLY A 125 20.61 -6.62 -1.42
CA GLY A 125 19.21 -6.67 -1.86
C GLY A 125 18.18 -6.59 -0.74
N LYS A 126 18.61 -6.44 0.52
CA LYS A 126 17.70 -6.26 1.66
C LYS A 126 17.66 -4.80 2.12
N VAL A 127 16.51 -4.40 2.64
CA VAL A 127 16.35 -3.12 3.33
C VAL A 127 16.95 -3.24 4.73
N ILE A 128 17.86 -2.32 5.09
CA ILE A 128 18.47 -2.32 6.42
C ILE A 128 17.55 -1.61 7.40
N VAL A 129 17.23 -2.29 8.49
CA VAL A 129 16.32 -1.83 9.54
C VAL A 129 17.00 -1.90 10.91
N THR A 130 16.48 -1.13 11.86
CA THR A 130 16.92 -1.19 13.25
C THR A 130 16.30 -2.38 13.98
N HIS A 131 16.92 -2.78 15.09
CA HIS A 131 16.34 -3.78 15.98
C HIS A 131 14.97 -3.34 16.51
N GLU A 132 14.81 -2.06 16.84
CA GLU A 132 13.56 -1.48 17.30
C GLU A 132 12.45 -1.58 16.25
N GLN A 133 12.71 -1.18 15.00
CA GLN A 133 11.77 -1.30 13.90
C GLN A 133 11.30 -2.75 13.69
N ARG A 134 12.24 -3.70 13.73
CA ARG A 134 11.88 -5.12 13.64
C ARG A 134 11.00 -5.57 14.80
N GLN A 135 11.36 -5.21 16.04
CA GLN A 135 10.59 -5.58 17.21
C GLN A 135 9.18 -4.98 17.20
N THR A 136 9.04 -3.73 16.79
CA THR A 136 7.74 -3.08 16.63
C THR A 136 6.87 -3.85 15.65
N ALA A 137 7.37 -4.14 14.45
CA ALA A 137 6.62 -4.89 13.44
C ALA A 137 6.17 -6.27 13.93
N LEU A 138 7.05 -7.01 14.63
CA LEU A 138 6.73 -8.33 15.19
C LEU A 138 5.65 -8.24 16.28
N ARG A 139 5.71 -7.21 17.15
CA ARG A 139 4.68 -7.00 18.19
C ARG A 139 3.34 -6.59 17.60
N GLN A 140 3.34 -5.76 16.55
CA GLN A 140 2.13 -5.45 15.80
C GLN A 140 1.51 -6.72 15.20
N ALA A 141 2.32 -7.57 14.58
CA ALA A 141 1.87 -8.84 14.04
C ALA A 141 1.32 -9.78 15.11
N GLU A 142 1.95 -9.83 16.29
CA GLU A 142 1.44 -10.58 17.44
C GLU A 142 0.07 -10.07 17.90
N SER A 143 -0.10 -8.74 17.99
CA SER A 143 -1.38 -8.13 18.39
C SER A 143 -2.49 -8.44 17.39
N VAL A 144 -2.21 -8.38 16.10
CA VAL A 144 -3.18 -8.75 15.05
C VAL A 144 -3.57 -10.23 15.16
N ARG A 145 -2.62 -11.13 15.42
CA ARG A 145 -2.89 -12.57 15.58
C ARG A 145 -3.64 -12.94 16.87
N ARG A 146 -3.81 -11.99 17.80
CA ARG A 146 -4.69 -12.16 18.97
C ARG A 146 -6.16 -11.94 18.65
N LEU A 147 -6.50 -11.42 17.47
CA LEU A 147 -7.87 -11.33 16.98
C LEU A 147 -8.25 -12.69 16.36
N PRO A 148 -9.16 -13.48 16.97
CA PRO A 148 -9.36 -14.88 16.56
C PRO A 148 -9.78 -15.04 15.11
N ASP A 149 -10.76 -14.26 14.66
CA ASP A 149 -11.29 -14.34 13.29
C ASP A 149 -10.24 -13.91 12.25
N VAL A 150 -9.41 -12.90 12.58
CA VAL A 150 -8.31 -12.44 11.72
C VAL A 150 -7.21 -13.51 11.68
N ALA A 151 -6.86 -14.11 12.81
CA ALA A 151 -5.88 -15.20 12.88
C ALA A 151 -6.30 -16.40 12.04
N GLU A 152 -7.58 -16.77 12.10
CA GLU A 152 -8.16 -17.83 11.26
C GLU A 152 -8.06 -17.47 9.78
N ALA A 153 -8.46 -16.28 9.40
CA ALA A 153 -8.37 -15.81 8.02
C ALA A 153 -6.92 -15.78 7.50
N LEU A 154 -5.96 -15.36 8.33
CA LEU A 154 -4.53 -15.33 7.98
C LEU A 154 -3.88 -16.73 7.94
N ALA A 155 -4.49 -17.75 8.55
CA ALA A 155 -3.97 -19.12 8.51
C ALA A 155 -4.13 -19.80 7.14
N SER A 156 -5.04 -19.29 6.30
CA SER A 156 -5.27 -19.80 4.94
C SER A 156 -5.61 -18.66 3.99
N GLY A 157 -4.92 -18.59 2.88
CA GLY A 157 -5.16 -17.53 1.90
C GLY A 157 -3.89 -17.13 1.17
N ARG A 158 -3.94 -15.96 0.54
CA ARG A 158 -2.85 -15.44 -0.29
C ARG A 158 -2.66 -13.95 -0.05
N PRO A 159 -1.42 -13.51 0.18
CA PRO A 159 -1.09 -12.10 0.27
C PRO A 159 -1.08 -11.44 -1.10
N GLU A 160 -1.41 -10.15 -1.14
CA GLU A 160 -1.04 -9.26 -2.22
C GLU A 160 -1.47 -9.74 -3.63
N VAL A 161 -2.68 -10.33 -3.74
CA VAL A 161 -3.21 -10.78 -5.03
C VAL A 161 -3.65 -9.59 -5.86
N SER A 162 -3.00 -9.37 -7.00
CA SER A 162 -3.40 -8.32 -7.94
C SER A 162 -4.62 -8.75 -8.74
N ALA A 163 -5.59 -7.87 -8.86
CA ALA A 163 -6.81 -8.11 -9.61
C ALA A 163 -7.02 -7.00 -10.67
N TYR A 164 -7.39 -7.41 -11.88
CA TYR A 164 -7.61 -6.53 -13.02
C TYR A 164 -8.95 -6.83 -13.67
N TRP A 165 -9.71 -5.79 -14.00
CA TRP A 165 -10.99 -5.92 -14.70
C TRP A 165 -11.26 -4.74 -15.61
N ILE A 166 -12.12 -4.95 -16.60
CA ILE A 166 -12.67 -3.85 -17.40
C ILE A 166 -14.00 -3.44 -16.76
N ASP A 167 -14.11 -2.19 -16.37
CA ASP A 167 -15.38 -1.65 -15.90
C ASP A 167 -16.39 -1.60 -17.05
N GLN A 168 -17.53 -2.26 -16.87
CA GLN A 168 -18.50 -2.46 -17.96
C GLN A 168 -19.20 -1.17 -18.41
N GLU A 169 -19.36 -0.20 -17.50
CA GLU A 169 -20.04 1.06 -17.82
C GLU A 169 -19.13 2.04 -18.55
N THR A 170 -17.86 2.09 -18.17
CA THR A 170 -16.91 3.08 -18.71
C THR A 170 -15.93 2.50 -19.73
N GLY A 171 -15.79 1.17 -19.81
CA GLY A 171 -14.75 0.50 -20.60
C GLY A 171 -13.33 0.68 -20.07
N VAL A 172 -13.17 1.24 -18.88
CA VAL A 172 -11.86 1.53 -18.28
C VAL A 172 -11.26 0.28 -17.67
N LEU A 173 -9.97 0.04 -17.94
CA LEU A 173 -9.20 -0.97 -17.21
C LEU A 173 -8.96 -0.49 -15.78
N CYS A 174 -9.38 -1.30 -14.83
CA CYS A 174 -9.27 -1.06 -13.39
C CYS A 174 -8.37 -2.09 -12.74
N ARG A 175 -7.82 -1.76 -11.58
CA ARG A 175 -7.02 -2.69 -10.78
C ARG A 175 -7.16 -2.46 -9.29
N CYS A 176 -7.05 -3.55 -8.53
CA CYS A 176 -6.88 -3.49 -7.07
C CYS A 176 -5.90 -4.57 -6.60
N ARG A 177 -5.46 -4.44 -5.36
CA ARG A 177 -4.58 -5.40 -4.71
C ARG A 177 -4.88 -5.40 -3.23
N PRO A 178 -5.82 -6.24 -2.77
CA PRO A 178 -6.06 -6.44 -1.35
C PRO A 178 -4.83 -7.04 -0.69
N ASP A 179 -4.57 -6.65 0.55
CA ASP A 179 -3.41 -7.11 1.32
C ASP A 179 -3.47 -8.63 1.57
N TRP A 180 -4.69 -9.16 1.78
CA TRP A 180 -4.93 -10.59 1.95
C TRP A 180 -6.24 -11.03 1.35
N THR A 181 -6.25 -12.22 0.75
CA THR A 181 -7.42 -12.89 0.20
C THR A 181 -7.59 -14.24 0.87
N HIS A 182 -8.62 -14.38 1.72
CA HIS A 182 -8.99 -15.62 2.39
C HIS A 182 -10.09 -16.37 1.62
N PRO A 183 -9.90 -17.65 1.27
CA PRO A 183 -10.93 -18.47 0.64
C PRO A 183 -11.96 -18.91 1.71
N ALA A 184 -13.09 -18.23 1.79
CA ALA A 184 -14.14 -18.52 2.78
C ALA A 184 -15.06 -19.67 2.34
N SER A 185 -15.18 -19.89 1.02
CA SER A 185 -15.92 -21.03 0.42
C SER A 185 -15.36 -21.32 -0.96
N GLU A 186 -15.94 -22.30 -1.66
CA GLU A 186 -15.58 -22.60 -3.05
C GLU A 186 -15.77 -21.39 -3.97
N SER A 187 -16.86 -20.64 -3.80
CA SER A 187 -17.24 -19.49 -4.61
C SER A 187 -17.08 -18.13 -3.89
N GLY A 188 -16.71 -18.12 -2.61
CA GLY A 188 -16.65 -16.91 -1.80
C GLY A 188 -15.30 -16.64 -1.20
N VAL A 189 -14.94 -15.35 -1.12
CA VAL A 189 -13.69 -14.87 -0.51
C VAL A 189 -13.96 -13.77 0.51
N ILE A 190 -13.06 -13.64 1.48
CA ILE A 190 -12.98 -12.49 2.38
C ILE A 190 -11.69 -11.74 2.04
N LEU A 191 -11.78 -10.43 1.90
CA LEU A 191 -10.63 -9.56 1.68
C LEU A 191 -10.25 -8.88 2.99
N LEU A 192 -8.96 -8.86 3.31
CA LEU A 192 -8.44 -8.11 4.45
C LEU A 192 -7.48 -7.03 3.95
N ASP A 193 -7.46 -5.92 4.69
CA ASP A 193 -6.60 -4.79 4.42
C ASP A 193 -6.05 -4.23 5.74
N VAL A 194 -4.73 -4.25 5.89
CA VAL A 194 -4.03 -3.87 7.11
C VAL A 194 -3.74 -2.38 7.10
N LYS A 195 -4.01 -1.72 8.22
CA LYS A 195 -3.74 -0.29 8.41
C LYS A 195 -3.01 -0.03 9.71
N THR A 196 -1.91 0.71 9.65
CA THR A 196 -1.19 1.19 10.83
C THR A 196 -1.64 2.61 11.19
N TYR A 197 -2.04 2.82 12.45
CA TYR A 197 -2.52 4.09 12.95
C TYR A 197 -2.07 4.35 14.38
N SER A 198 -2.15 5.61 14.83
CA SER A 198 -1.89 5.99 16.22
C SER A 198 -2.98 5.55 17.20
N ASP A 199 -4.21 5.35 16.72
CA ASP A 199 -5.36 4.89 17.51
C ASP A 199 -6.19 3.95 16.65
N ALA A 200 -6.17 2.67 16.98
CA ALA A 200 -6.88 1.60 16.28
C ALA A 200 -8.25 1.29 16.91
N SER A 201 -8.75 2.13 17.84
CA SER A 201 -10.09 1.95 18.38
C SER A 201 -11.14 2.02 17.27
N PRO A 202 -12.20 1.20 17.28
CA PRO A 202 -13.21 1.17 16.22
C PRO A 202 -13.82 2.54 15.92
N ASP A 203 -14.10 3.35 16.95
CA ASP A 203 -14.71 4.67 16.80
C ASP A 203 -13.78 5.68 16.11
N GLU A 204 -12.50 5.72 16.48
CA GLU A 204 -11.54 6.60 15.81
C GLU A 204 -11.19 6.08 14.42
N PHE A 205 -11.06 4.77 14.26
CA PHE A 205 -10.79 4.20 12.96
C PHE A 205 -11.95 4.42 11.98
N ALA A 206 -13.22 4.42 12.44
CA ALA A 206 -14.37 4.80 11.61
C ALA A 206 -14.24 6.23 11.06
N ARG A 207 -13.71 7.18 11.86
CA ARG A 207 -13.41 8.54 11.38
C ARG A 207 -12.31 8.55 10.34
N GLN A 208 -11.29 7.71 10.51
CA GLN A 208 -10.20 7.56 9.53
C GLN A 208 -10.71 6.93 8.23
N ILE A 209 -11.60 5.95 8.30
CA ILE A 209 -12.26 5.37 7.11
C ILE A 209 -12.90 6.48 6.26
N ALA A 210 -13.64 7.38 6.89
CA ALA A 210 -14.27 8.51 6.19
C ALA A 210 -13.22 9.49 5.62
N ARG A 211 -12.26 9.93 6.45
CA ARG A 211 -11.23 10.92 6.06
C ARG A 211 -10.31 10.42 4.93
N LYS A 212 -9.93 9.14 4.97
CA LYS A 212 -9.00 8.51 4.02
C LYS A 212 -9.73 7.83 2.85
N ARG A 213 -11.06 7.98 2.82
CA ARG A 213 -11.88 7.35 1.77
C ARG A 213 -11.68 5.82 1.71
N TYR A 214 -11.53 5.15 2.86
CA TYR A 214 -11.39 3.69 2.88
C TYR A 214 -12.71 2.98 2.55
N HIS A 215 -13.86 3.59 2.81
CA HIS A 215 -15.15 3.11 2.30
C HIS A 215 -15.19 3.05 0.76
N VAL A 216 -14.47 3.94 0.09
CA VAL A 216 -14.26 3.86 -1.37
C VAL A 216 -13.36 2.68 -1.73
N GLN A 217 -12.34 2.39 -0.91
CA GLN A 217 -11.47 1.24 -1.10
C GLN A 217 -12.24 -0.07 -0.95
N ASP A 218 -13.03 -0.22 0.12
CA ASP A 218 -13.87 -1.40 0.36
C ASP A 218 -14.76 -1.67 -0.87
N ALA A 219 -15.59 -0.72 -1.28
CA ALA A 219 -16.50 -0.90 -2.38
C ALA A 219 -15.78 -1.21 -3.71
N TYR A 220 -14.75 -0.44 -4.03
CA TYR A 220 -13.98 -0.60 -5.27
C TYR A 220 -13.22 -1.92 -5.33
N TYR A 221 -12.64 -2.36 -4.21
CA TYR A 221 -11.91 -3.63 -4.14
C TYR A 221 -12.87 -4.82 -4.16
N SER A 222 -13.98 -4.74 -3.42
CA SER A 222 -14.98 -5.81 -3.36
C SER A 222 -15.62 -6.05 -4.73
N ASP A 223 -16.13 -5.00 -5.36
CA ASP A 223 -16.77 -5.10 -6.68
C ASP A 223 -15.74 -5.53 -7.75
N GLY A 224 -14.53 -4.94 -7.71
CA GLY A 224 -13.47 -5.21 -8.68
C GLY A 224 -12.87 -6.60 -8.54
N TYR A 225 -12.61 -7.06 -7.32
CA TYR A 225 -12.09 -8.40 -7.09
C TYR A 225 -13.11 -9.47 -7.49
N ALA A 226 -14.39 -9.25 -7.19
CA ALA A 226 -15.45 -10.15 -7.64
C ALA A 226 -15.49 -10.26 -9.17
N HIS A 227 -15.37 -9.13 -9.87
CA HIS A 227 -15.31 -9.10 -11.34
C HIS A 227 -14.09 -9.82 -11.91
N ALA A 228 -12.91 -9.58 -11.30
CA ALA A 228 -11.64 -10.13 -11.77
C ALA A 228 -11.52 -11.64 -11.51
N SER A 229 -12.03 -12.12 -10.38
CA SER A 229 -11.86 -13.50 -9.92
C SER A 229 -13.05 -14.41 -10.25
N GLY A 230 -14.21 -13.85 -10.52
CA GLY A 230 -15.47 -14.58 -10.64
C GLY A 230 -15.99 -15.12 -9.30
N LYS A 231 -15.43 -14.69 -8.17
CA LYS A 231 -15.83 -15.10 -6.81
C LYS A 231 -16.61 -14.00 -6.13
N GLU A 232 -17.55 -14.38 -5.28
CA GLU A 232 -18.27 -13.43 -4.42
C GLU A 232 -17.34 -12.92 -3.30
N VAL A 233 -17.29 -11.62 -3.08
CA VAL A 233 -16.63 -11.03 -1.91
C VAL A 233 -17.64 -10.95 -0.78
N LEU A 234 -17.52 -11.87 0.17
CA LEU A 234 -18.44 -12.02 1.30
C LEU A 234 -18.25 -10.92 2.35
N ALA A 235 -17.00 -10.47 2.53
CA ALA A 235 -16.66 -9.39 3.44
C ALA A 235 -15.38 -8.69 3.00
N PHE A 236 -15.27 -7.41 3.36
CA PHE A 236 -14.04 -6.64 3.36
C PHE A 236 -13.74 -6.18 4.79
N ILE A 237 -12.60 -6.59 5.33
CA ILE A 237 -12.23 -6.36 6.71
C ILE A 237 -10.99 -5.47 6.77
N PHE A 238 -11.11 -4.33 7.42
CA PHE A 238 -9.95 -3.53 7.80
C PHE A 238 -9.38 -4.05 9.11
N VAL A 239 -8.09 -4.32 9.13
CA VAL A 239 -7.34 -4.69 10.33
C VAL A 239 -6.47 -3.51 10.72
N ALA A 240 -6.91 -2.73 11.69
CA ALA A 240 -6.17 -1.60 12.21
C ALA A 240 -5.25 -2.05 13.36
N VAL A 241 -3.98 -1.60 13.35
CA VAL A 241 -3.02 -1.85 14.42
C VAL A 241 -2.27 -0.57 14.77
N GLU A 242 -2.07 -0.33 16.07
CA GLU A 242 -1.39 0.86 16.55
C GLU A 242 0.10 0.85 16.25
N THR A 243 0.65 2.05 16.04
CA THR A 243 2.08 2.26 15.77
C THR A 243 2.93 2.31 17.02
N GLU A 244 2.31 2.52 18.19
CA GLU A 244 2.96 2.65 19.48
C GLU A 244 2.49 1.59 20.46
N TRP A 245 3.29 1.37 21.51
CA TRP A 245 2.92 0.49 22.60
C TRP A 245 1.58 0.91 23.23
N PRO A 246 0.61 -0.03 23.47
CA PRO A 246 0.75 -1.51 23.44
C PRO A 246 0.48 -2.18 22.10
N TYR A 247 0.44 -1.44 20.97
CA TYR A 247 0.16 -1.94 19.62
C TYR A 247 -1.22 -2.60 19.53
N ALA A 248 -2.21 -1.99 20.16
CA ALA A 248 -3.57 -2.52 20.16
C ALA A 248 -4.06 -2.70 18.71
N ALA A 249 -4.86 -3.74 18.49
CA ALA A 249 -5.39 -4.02 17.16
C ALA A 249 -6.91 -4.20 17.22
N SER A 250 -7.60 -3.78 16.16
CA SER A 250 -9.01 -4.02 15.95
C SER A 250 -9.28 -4.48 14.52
N ALA A 251 -10.37 -5.21 14.34
CA ALA A 251 -10.89 -5.54 13.03
C ALA A 251 -12.27 -4.88 12.87
N VAL A 252 -12.48 -4.18 11.77
CA VAL A 252 -13.74 -3.48 11.49
C VAL A 252 -14.20 -3.78 10.07
N MET A 253 -15.50 -3.83 9.91
CA MET A 253 -16.18 -4.03 8.64
C MET A 253 -17.25 -2.94 8.50
N LEU A 254 -17.42 -2.42 7.31
CA LEU A 254 -18.45 -1.43 7.03
C LEU A 254 -19.83 -2.09 6.96
N ASP A 255 -20.83 -1.35 7.38
CA ASP A 255 -22.23 -1.65 7.08
C ASP A 255 -22.56 -1.39 5.60
N GLU A 256 -23.76 -1.79 5.19
CA GLU A 256 -24.23 -1.61 3.82
C GLU A 256 -24.25 -0.14 3.41
N GLN A 257 -24.69 0.75 4.29
CA GLN A 257 -24.74 2.20 4.03
C GLN A 257 -23.34 2.77 3.75
N GLY A 258 -22.34 2.38 4.54
CA GLY A 258 -20.96 2.81 4.35
C GLY A 258 -20.37 2.32 3.02
N ARG A 259 -20.64 1.07 2.66
CA ARG A 259 -20.21 0.50 1.36
C ARG A 259 -20.91 1.17 0.18
N ASP A 260 -22.21 1.42 0.27
CA ASP A 260 -22.97 2.09 -0.80
C ASP A 260 -22.50 3.53 -1.01
N ALA A 261 -22.22 4.26 0.08
CA ALA A 261 -21.58 5.58 -0.01
C ALA A 261 -20.22 5.51 -0.72
N GLY A 262 -19.42 4.49 -0.41
CA GLY A 262 -18.14 4.24 -1.08
C GLY A 262 -18.32 3.95 -2.58
N ARG A 263 -19.31 3.12 -2.92
CA ARG A 263 -19.65 2.75 -4.31
C ARG A 263 -20.08 3.96 -5.12
N ALA A 264 -20.97 4.78 -4.59
CA ALA A 264 -21.39 6.00 -5.26
C ALA A 264 -20.21 6.95 -5.56
N LEU A 265 -19.24 7.03 -4.64
CA LEU A 265 -18.06 7.86 -4.81
C LEU A 265 -17.09 7.29 -5.85
N TYR A 266 -16.76 5.99 -5.81
CA TYR A 266 -15.85 5.46 -6.81
C TYR A 266 -16.46 5.47 -8.20
N ARG A 267 -17.77 5.22 -8.36
CA ARG A 267 -18.45 5.32 -9.65
C ARG A 267 -18.33 6.72 -10.23
N ARG A 268 -18.66 7.74 -9.45
CA ARG A 268 -18.50 9.15 -9.86
C ARG A 268 -17.08 9.47 -10.31
N ASP A 269 -16.08 9.02 -9.55
CA ASP A 269 -14.68 9.33 -9.81
C ASP A 269 -14.19 8.56 -11.06
N LEU A 270 -14.66 7.32 -11.27
CA LEU A 270 -14.34 6.52 -12.45
C LEU A 270 -14.98 7.10 -13.72
N ASP A 271 -16.23 7.58 -13.65
CA ASP A 271 -16.89 8.29 -14.74
C ASP A 271 -16.14 9.59 -15.11
N THR A 272 -15.65 10.29 -14.08
CA THR A 272 -14.86 11.50 -14.29
C THR A 272 -13.54 11.18 -14.99
N TYR A 273 -12.85 10.12 -14.53
CA TYR A 273 -11.63 9.65 -15.17
C TYR A 273 -11.85 9.25 -16.63
N ALA A 274 -12.89 8.47 -16.90
CA ALA A 274 -13.21 8.03 -18.26
C ALA A 274 -13.46 9.21 -19.21
N ARG A 275 -14.22 10.21 -18.76
CA ARG A 275 -14.44 11.44 -19.54
C ARG A 275 -13.15 12.22 -19.79
N CYS A 276 -12.31 12.37 -18.77
CA CYS A 276 -11.03 13.06 -18.93
C CYS A 276 -10.11 12.31 -19.89
N LEU A 277 -10.08 10.98 -19.82
CA LEU A 277 -9.28 10.15 -20.71
C LEU A 277 -9.76 10.27 -22.16
N GLN A 278 -11.07 10.22 -22.38
CA GLN A 278 -11.68 10.34 -23.72
C GLN A 278 -11.46 11.71 -24.33
N ALA A 279 -11.63 12.77 -23.53
CA ALA A 279 -11.47 14.16 -24.00
C ALA A 279 -10.00 14.60 -24.06
N ASN A 280 -9.10 13.83 -23.41
CA ASN A 280 -7.73 14.24 -23.09
C ASN A 280 -7.68 15.65 -22.45
N ASP A 281 -8.65 15.90 -21.56
CA ASP A 281 -8.78 17.16 -20.82
C ASP A 281 -8.83 16.86 -19.32
N TRP A 282 -7.91 17.49 -18.58
CA TRP A 282 -7.65 17.21 -17.18
C TRP A 282 -7.81 18.47 -16.32
N PRO A 283 -9.04 18.94 -16.07
CA PRO A 283 -9.29 20.21 -15.42
C PRO A 283 -8.83 20.21 -13.95
N GLY A 284 -8.29 21.37 -13.53
CA GLY A 284 -7.99 21.69 -12.14
C GLY A 284 -9.17 22.38 -11.44
N TYR A 285 -8.84 23.28 -10.51
CA TYR A 285 -9.86 24.03 -9.74
C TYR A 285 -10.54 25.17 -10.51
N GLY A 286 -10.17 25.36 -11.78
CA GLY A 286 -10.66 26.47 -12.60
C GLY A 286 -9.86 27.76 -12.36
N ALA A 287 -10.07 28.74 -13.28
CA ALA A 287 -9.37 30.03 -13.23
C ALA A 287 -10.17 31.13 -12.48
N ALA A 288 -11.39 30.84 -12.04
CA ALA A 288 -12.24 31.81 -11.36
C ALA A 288 -11.83 32.00 -9.90
N ILE A 289 -12.13 33.17 -9.36
CA ILE A 289 -12.03 33.40 -7.91
C ILE A 289 -13.24 32.74 -7.24
N HIS A 290 -12.96 31.80 -6.34
CA HIS A 290 -13.99 31.08 -5.61
C HIS A 290 -14.32 31.81 -4.29
N GLN A 291 -15.58 32.21 -4.11
CA GLN A 291 -16.07 32.66 -2.81
C GLN A 291 -16.34 31.43 -1.94
N VAL A 292 -15.75 31.39 -0.76
CA VAL A 292 -15.88 30.25 0.17
C VAL A 292 -16.50 30.71 1.50
N SER A 293 -17.29 29.85 2.11
CA SER A 293 -17.78 30.02 3.48
C SER A 293 -16.92 29.22 4.44
N LEU A 294 -16.67 29.75 5.62
CA LEU A 294 -15.96 29.00 6.65
C LEU A 294 -16.85 27.86 7.19
N PRO A 295 -16.24 26.75 7.58
CA PRO A 295 -16.96 25.66 8.26
C PRO A 295 -17.60 26.15 9.56
N ALA A 296 -18.74 25.57 9.96
CA ALA A 296 -19.49 25.98 11.14
C ALA A 296 -18.66 25.98 12.45
N TRP A 297 -17.67 25.10 12.57
CA TRP A 297 -16.77 25.03 13.74
C TRP A 297 -15.74 26.19 13.80
N ALA A 298 -15.60 26.95 12.73
CA ALA A 298 -14.67 28.09 12.63
C ALA A 298 -15.39 29.45 12.70
N LEU A 299 -16.73 29.45 12.86
CA LEU A 299 -17.59 30.61 13.08
C LEU A 299 -18.02 30.67 14.56
#